data_80466ee607d9b263917ebb0898db5298
#
_entry.id   80466ee607d9b263917ebb0898db5298
#
_cell.length_a   1.000
_cell.length_b   1.000
_cell.length_c   1.000
_cell.angle_alpha   90.00
_cell.angle_beta   90.00
_cell.angle_gamma   90.00
#
_symmetry.space_group_name_H-M   'P 1'
#
loop_
_entity.id
_entity.type
_entity.pdbx_description
1 polymer ?
#
loop_
_entity_poly.entity_id
_entity_poly.type
_entity_poly.pdbx_seq_one_letter_code
_entity_poly.pdbx_strand_id
1 'polypeptide(L)'
;KKFDMEYFDSIKSLVNVFYYDLNVYDKNDITTYSLDDCLNQIMSLKELKRPMYIGGGINFKNAKKIVDSAHPDGLDVSRSLKDGDNNISSTKLNELVTSLLAA
;
A
#
# COMPACT_ATOMS: atom_id res chain seq x y z
N LYS A 1 -15.33 4.44 5.26
CA LYS A 1 -15.32 5.57 4.33
C LYS A 1 -15.54 5.07 2.91
N LYS A 2 -16.32 5.80 2.18
CA LYS A 2 -16.61 5.46 0.79
C LYS A 2 -15.49 5.98 -0.11
N PHE A 3 -15.00 5.10 -0.97
CA PHE A 3 -14.05 5.48 -2.00
C PHE A 3 -14.78 6.22 -3.13
N ASP A 4 -14.31 7.41 -3.48
CA ASP A 4 -15.01 8.28 -4.44
C ASP A 4 -14.02 8.80 -5.49
N MET A 5 -14.03 8.17 -6.66
CA MET A 5 -13.15 8.55 -7.79
C MET A 5 -13.45 9.94 -8.33
N GLU A 6 -14.71 10.36 -8.31
CA GLU A 6 -15.07 11.70 -8.79
C GLU A 6 -14.39 12.79 -7.95
N TYR A 7 -14.36 12.58 -6.63
CA TYR A 7 -13.67 13.50 -5.73
C TYR A 7 -12.19 13.54 -6.04
N PHE A 8 -11.53 12.38 -6.17
CA PHE A 8 -10.09 12.35 -6.46
C PHE A 8 -9.78 12.97 -7.81
N ASP A 9 -10.59 12.70 -8.81
CA ASP A 9 -10.41 13.32 -10.13
C ASP A 9 -10.53 14.84 -10.06
N SER A 10 -11.47 15.34 -9.24
CA SER A 10 -11.70 16.77 -9.09
C SER A 10 -10.52 17.51 -8.46
N ILE A 11 -9.71 16.83 -7.63
CA ILE A 11 -8.59 17.45 -6.93
C ILE A 11 -7.22 17.07 -7.49
N LYS A 12 -7.17 16.23 -8.54
CA LYS A 12 -5.89 15.70 -9.04
C LYS A 12 -4.87 16.77 -9.43
N SER A 13 -5.33 17.93 -9.90
CA SER A 13 -4.44 19.04 -10.26
C SER A 13 -3.76 19.66 -9.03
N LEU A 14 -4.30 19.44 -7.84
CA LEU A 14 -3.77 19.93 -6.58
C LEU A 14 -2.89 18.92 -5.86
N VAL A 15 -2.75 17.71 -6.40
CA VAL A 15 -2.07 16.59 -5.76
C VAL A 15 -0.80 16.26 -6.51
N ASN A 16 0.34 16.24 -5.80
CA ASN A 16 1.61 15.81 -6.37
C ASN A 16 1.79 14.31 -6.29
N VAL A 17 1.28 13.68 -5.23
CA VAL A 17 1.45 12.25 -4.96
C VAL A 17 0.24 11.74 -4.19
N PHE A 18 -0.17 10.50 -4.47
CA PHE A 18 -1.15 9.80 -3.65
C PHE A 18 -0.44 8.82 -2.73
N TYR A 19 -0.90 8.76 -1.49
CA TYR A 19 -0.48 7.74 -0.54
C TYR A 19 -1.71 6.91 -0.17
N TYR A 20 -1.66 5.62 -0.44
CA TYR A 20 -2.74 4.70 -0.11
C TYR A 20 -2.35 3.88 1.12
N ASP A 21 -3.14 3.98 2.18
CA ASP A 21 -2.91 3.25 3.42
C ASP A 21 -3.82 2.02 3.45
N LEU A 22 -3.22 0.84 3.41
CA LEU A 22 -3.96 -0.42 3.46
C LEU A 22 -4.67 -0.64 4.80
N ASN A 23 -4.27 0.09 5.85
CA ASN A 23 -4.88 0.02 7.17
C ASN A 23 -6.02 1.03 7.36
N VAL A 24 -6.63 1.51 6.27
CA VAL A 24 -7.73 2.50 6.36
C VAL A 24 -8.94 1.93 7.06
N TYR A 25 -9.06 0.62 7.20
CA TYR A 25 -10.17 0.00 7.88
C TYR A 25 -9.98 0.12 9.39
N ASP A 26 -11.00 0.64 10.06
CA ASP A 26 -11.07 0.61 11.52
C ASP A 26 -11.44 -0.82 11.93
N LYS A 27 -10.73 -1.37 12.93
CA LYS A 27 -11.04 -2.70 13.46
C LYS A 27 -12.46 -2.79 14.01
N ASN A 28 -13.05 -1.66 14.34
CA ASN A 28 -14.43 -1.57 14.82
C ASN A 28 -15.42 -1.32 13.69
N ASP A 29 -14.96 -1.14 12.47
CA ASP A 29 -15.81 -0.95 11.31
C ASP A 29 -16.09 -2.31 10.68
N ILE A 30 -17.37 -2.59 10.44
CA ILE A 30 -17.79 -3.83 9.80
C ILE A 30 -17.50 -3.84 8.29
N THR A 31 -17.17 -2.68 7.71
CA THR A 31 -16.76 -2.58 6.31
C THR A 31 -15.25 -2.77 6.18
N THR A 32 -14.82 -4.01 6.14
CA THR A 32 -13.42 -4.33 5.86
C THR A 32 -13.25 -4.56 4.35
N TYR A 33 -12.29 -3.86 3.75
CA TYR A 33 -11.91 -4.13 2.38
C TYR A 33 -10.87 -5.25 2.36
N SER A 34 -11.04 -6.21 1.46
CA SER A 34 -10.02 -7.21 1.22
C SER A 34 -8.80 -6.55 0.53
N LEU A 35 -7.67 -7.26 0.51
CA LEU A 35 -6.51 -6.77 -0.24
C LEU A 35 -6.86 -6.57 -1.72
N ASP A 36 -7.64 -7.46 -2.30
CA ASP A 36 -8.04 -7.33 -3.71
C ASP A 36 -8.91 -6.09 -3.93
N ASP A 37 -9.80 -5.76 -2.99
CA ASP A 37 -10.59 -4.53 -3.07
C ASP A 37 -9.68 -3.30 -3.01
N CYS A 38 -8.68 -3.31 -2.13
CA CYS A 38 -7.72 -2.21 -2.03
C CYS A 38 -6.92 -2.07 -3.33
N LEU A 39 -6.47 -3.17 -3.91
CA LEU A 39 -5.72 -3.15 -5.16
C LEU A 39 -6.57 -2.60 -6.30
N ASN A 40 -7.85 -2.93 -6.35
CA ASN A 40 -8.77 -2.38 -7.36
C ASN A 40 -8.92 -0.87 -7.21
N GLN A 41 -9.02 -0.38 -5.98
CA GLN A 41 -9.08 1.07 -5.73
C GLN A 41 -7.80 1.76 -6.17
N ILE A 42 -6.64 1.17 -5.85
CA ILE A 42 -5.34 1.71 -6.27
C ILE A 42 -5.23 1.77 -7.79
N MET A 43 -5.66 0.72 -8.48
CA MET A 43 -5.63 0.70 -9.94
C MET A 43 -6.48 1.83 -10.52
N SER A 44 -7.64 2.11 -9.90
CA SER A 44 -8.48 3.22 -10.32
C SER A 44 -7.78 4.57 -10.11
N LEU A 45 -7.11 4.75 -8.96
CA LEU A 45 -6.37 5.98 -8.67
C LEU A 45 -5.21 6.19 -9.64
N LYS A 46 -4.59 5.13 -10.13
CA LYS A 46 -3.48 5.24 -11.09
C LYS A 46 -3.91 5.85 -12.41
N GLU A 47 -5.17 5.80 -12.75
CA GLU A 47 -5.70 6.43 -13.96
C GLU A 47 -5.55 7.96 -13.91
N LEU A 48 -5.39 8.53 -12.72
CA LEU A 48 -5.17 9.96 -12.53
C LEU A 48 -3.74 10.40 -12.85
N LYS A 49 -2.84 9.44 -13.10
CA LYS A 49 -1.45 9.68 -13.54
C LYS A 49 -0.64 10.54 -12.56
N ARG A 50 -0.77 10.24 -11.28
CA ARG A 50 0.07 10.81 -10.22
C ARG A 50 0.87 9.69 -9.57
N PRO A 51 2.09 9.99 -9.08
CA PRO A 51 2.84 8.98 -8.32
C PRO A 51 2.01 8.43 -7.18
N MET A 52 2.15 7.11 -6.93
CA MET A 52 1.38 6.39 -5.93
C MET A 52 2.31 5.63 -5.01
N TYR A 53 2.21 5.91 -3.72
CA TYR A 53 2.91 5.16 -2.68
C TYR A 53 1.89 4.38 -1.87
N ILE A 54 2.26 3.18 -1.47
CA ILE A 54 1.38 2.28 -0.73
C ILE A 54 2.05 1.91 0.59
N GLY A 55 1.29 1.99 1.67
CA GLY A 55 1.75 1.59 2.99
C GLY A 55 0.64 0.94 3.79
N GLY A 56 0.93 0.64 5.06
CA GLY A 56 -0.03 0.05 5.96
C GLY A 56 -0.13 -1.45 5.83
N GLY A 57 0.57 -2.18 6.71
CA GLY A 57 0.48 -3.63 6.75
C GLY A 57 1.25 -4.37 5.67
N ILE A 58 2.19 -3.72 5.00
CA ILE A 58 3.03 -4.37 4.02
C ILE A 58 4.07 -5.25 4.72
N ASN A 59 4.24 -6.48 4.24
CA ASN A 59 5.20 -7.45 4.76
C ASN A 59 5.71 -8.34 3.63
N PHE A 60 6.64 -9.26 3.95
CA PHE A 60 7.24 -10.11 2.94
C PHE A 60 6.25 -11.08 2.29
N LYS A 61 5.08 -11.30 2.90
CA LYS A 61 4.07 -12.22 2.36
C LYS A 61 3.18 -11.55 1.30
N ASN A 62 2.96 -10.23 1.42
CA ASN A 62 2.03 -9.52 0.52
C ASN A 62 2.72 -8.52 -0.41
N ALA A 63 3.97 -8.15 -0.15
CA ALA A 63 4.63 -7.09 -0.89
C ALA A 63 4.72 -7.38 -2.39
N LYS A 64 5.10 -8.60 -2.77
CA LYS A 64 5.24 -8.97 -4.18
C LYS A 64 3.90 -8.89 -4.91
N LYS A 65 2.83 -9.38 -4.30
CA LYS A 65 1.49 -9.29 -4.90
C LYS A 65 1.09 -7.85 -5.11
N ILE A 66 1.37 -6.99 -4.15
CA ILE A 66 1.05 -5.56 -4.24
C ILE A 66 1.83 -4.91 -5.38
N VAL A 67 3.14 -5.15 -5.45
CA VAL A 67 3.99 -4.57 -6.48
C VAL A 67 3.59 -5.08 -7.87
N ASP A 68 3.39 -6.39 -8.00
CA ASP A 68 3.05 -6.99 -9.31
C ASP A 68 1.67 -6.55 -9.80
N SER A 69 0.72 -6.32 -8.87
CA SER A 69 -0.64 -5.94 -9.24
C SER A 69 -0.80 -4.44 -9.44
N ALA A 70 -0.19 -3.63 -8.60
CA ALA A 70 -0.45 -2.19 -8.55
C ALA A 70 0.68 -1.34 -9.14
N HIS A 71 1.88 -1.89 -9.27
CA HIS A 71 3.07 -1.16 -9.76
C HIS A 71 3.22 0.22 -9.10
N PRO A 72 3.28 0.30 -7.77
CA PRO A 72 3.43 1.58 -7.10
C PRO A 72 4.81 2.19 -7.36
N ASP A 73 4.91 3.50 -7.17
CA ASP A 73 6.19 4.19 -7.25
C ASP A 73 7.06 3.94 -6.03
N GLY A 74 6.44 3.55 -4.91
CA GLY A 74 7.17 3.18 -3.70
C GLY A 74 6.28 2.50 -2.69
N LEU A 75 6.92 1.84 -1.73
CA LEU A 75 6.27 1.19 -0.60
C LEU A 75 6.74 1.84 0.70
N ASP A 76 5.81 2.05 1.61
CA ASP A 76 6.13 2.49 2.97
C ASP A 76 5.99 1.29 3.89
N VAL A 77 7.11 0.81 4.42
CA VAL A 77 7.15 -0.40 5.24
C VAL A 77 7.86 -0.08 6.55
N SER A 78 7.21 -0.31 7.69
CA SER A 78 7.86 -0.06 8.97
C SER A 78 7.61 -1.16 10.00
N ARG A 79 6.36 -1.40 10.41
CA ARG A 79 6.07 -2.34 11.49
C ARG A 79 6.57 -3.75 11.22
N SER A 80 6.40 -4.26 10.01
CA SER A 80 6.78 -5.62 9.68
C SER A 80 8.29 -5.83 9.66
N LEU A 81 9.06 -4.74 9.64
CA LEU A 81 10.52 -4.79 9.65
C LEU A 81 11.13 -4.66 11.04
N LYS A 82 10.30 -4.36 12.05
CA LYS A 82 10.81 -4.12 13.41
C LYS A 82 10.93 -5.41 14.19
N ASP A 83 11.95 -5.45 15.04
CA ASP A 83 12.15 -6.53 16.00
C ASP A 83 11.43 -6.23 17.33
N GLY A 84 11.64 -7.06 18.36
CA GLY A 84 11.01 -6.91 19.66
C GLY A 84 11.43 -5.65 20.41
N ASP A 85 12.56 -5.04 20.03
CA ASP A 85 13.08 -3.81 20.62
C ASP A 85 12.73 -2.56 19.82
N ASN A 86 11.82 -2.70 18.85
CA ASN A 86 11.35 -1.62 18.00
C ASN A 86 12.44 -1.07 17.06
N ASN A 87 13.48 -1.85 16.80
CA ASN A 87 14.54 -1.53 15.84
C ASN A 87 14.28 -2.26 14.51
N ILE A 88 14.79 -1.71 13.42
CA ILE A 88 14.70 -2.38 12.13
C ILE A 88 15.56 -3.65 12.15
N SER A 89 14.94 -4.78 11.81
CA SER A 89 15.61 -6.07 11.72
C SER A 89 16.18 -6.29 10.32
N SER A 90 17.49 -6.49 10.22
CA SER A 90 18.12 -6.78 8.94
C SER A 90 17.63 -8.10 8.34
N THR A 91 17.30 -9.07 9.17
CA THR A 91 16.73 -10.34 8.71
C THR A 91 15.37 -10.13 8.05
N LYS A 92 14.49 -9.37 8.71
CA LYS A 92 13.17 -9.09 8.16
C LYS A 92 13.23 -8.24 6.89
N LEU A 93 14.16 -7.28 6.86
CA LEU A 93 14.39 -6.48 5.66
C LEU A 93 14.85 -7.35 4.50
N ASN A 94 15.78 -8.27 4.74
CA ASN A 94 16.26 -9.19 3.71
C ASN A 94 15.15 -10.11 3.22
N GLU A 95 14.29 -10.59 4.10
CA GLU A 95 13.12 -11.40 3.71
C GLU A 95 12.21 -10.62 2.76
N LEU A 96 11.94 -9.36 3.09
CA LEU A 96 11.10 -8.50 2.24
C LEU A 96 11.75 -8.29 0.87
N VAL A 97 13.01 -7.89 0.83
CA VAL A 97 13.72 -7.63 -0.43
C VAL A 97 13.78 -8.89 -1.28
N THR A 98 14.07 -10.04 -0.65
CA THR A 98 14.10 -11.32 -1.35
C THR A 98 12.75 -11.66 -1.97
N SER A 99 11.67 -11.40 -1.25
CA SER A 99 10.32 -11.66 -1.77
C SER A 99 10.01 -10.79 -3.00
N LEU A 100 10.47 -9.55 -3.01
CA LEU A 100 10.25 -8.63 -4.13
C LEU A 100 11.08 -9.00 -5.36
N LEU A 101 12.24 -9.60 -5.16
CA LEU A 101 13.13 -10.01 -6.24
C LEU A 101 12.82 -11.41 -6.78
N ALA A 102 11.94 -12.15 -6.13
CA ALA A 102 11.57 -13.49 -6.57
C ALA A 102 10.85 -13.44 -7.92
N ALA A 103 11.21 -14.34 -8.80
CA ALA A 103 10.58 -14.45 -10.12
C ALA A 103 9.19 -15.07 -10.04
#